data_52bc4ebed872824a5cf77d7809043ec9
#
_entry.id   52bc4ebed872824a5cf77d7809043ec9
#
_cell.length_a   1.000
_cell.length_b   1.000
_cell.length_c   1.000
_cell.angle_alpha   90.00
_cell.angle_beta   90.00
_cell.angle_gamma   90.00
#
_symmetry.space_group_name_H-M   'P 1'
#
loop_
_entity.id
_entity.type
_entity.pdbx_description
1 polymer ?
#
loop_
_entity_poly.entity_id
_entity_poly.type
_entity_poly.pdbx_seq_one_letter_code
_entity_poly.pdbx_strand_id
1 'polypeptide(L)'
;MSLLILSFAALSLHLVPTNAAQGERPAAARFERAACPAEVAAGERIDCGVLLVPENRNKAESRTIRLPVMLFRSRAASPAIDPVLFLTGGPGNSGVAGRRSGRGIPFLDERDYIVMEQRGTGFASPALECPAINTIKTEIAAGRLRGDAANAELVKAATACREKLTASGVDLDGYTSEASADDIEDLRKALGYARWNLYGLSYGTRLALTVLRRHPSGVRSVVLDSVLPPEVNFDEVASSNLLRALNAVFDGCASDRECGTAHPSLRRGFADLVAAADRQPLRLPIDPADARGSHAEVRGAQLVDAIYNALHKPQVIPQIPRIVSAAAAGSCAELLALVKENLGPSSVSWGMRYSVWCAEEMPFESAGRIAAQLSPGLGLGGIDETTASPEVCRAWKVAPAQAVENEPVKSDIPTLILAGEFDPDTPPDWGRQLLESMPNARYVEFRGRSHGAGFTACGVEVVSAFLREPGSPLPVECTLKIRGADFGSSARGAKR
;
A
#
# COMPACT_ATOMS: atom_id res chain seq x y z
N MET A 1 75.56 -16.62 -60.79
CA MET A 1 74.12 -16.38 -61.01
C MET A 1 73.38 -17.43 -60.20
N SER A 2 73.04 -17.19 -58.93
CA SER A 2 72.29 -18.16 -58.05
C SER A 2 70.89 -17.68 -57.84
N LEU A 3 69.97 -18.47 -58.26
CA LEU A 3 68.54 -18.26 -58.01
C LEU A 3 68.16 -18.68 -56.57
N LEU A 4 67.71 -17.75 -55.76
CA LEU A 4 67.07 -18.04 -54.46
C LEU A 4 65.60 -18.34 -54.72
N ILE A 5 65.15 -19.53 -54.33
CA ILE A 5 63.72 -19.94 -54.34
C ILE A 5 63.17 -19.63 -52.92
N LEU A 6 62.24 -18.68 -52.80
CA LEU A 6 61.49 -18.40 -51.58
C LEU A 6 60.28 -19.32 -51.52
N SER A 7 60.26 -20.18 -50.52
CA SER A 7 59.05 -21.01 -50.20
C SER A 7 58.12 -20.23 -49.31
N PHE A 8 56.93 -19.95 -49.76
CA PHE A 8 55.81 -19.41 -48.94
C PHE A 8 55.14 -20.56 -48.18
N ALA A 9 55.21 -20.57 -46.88
CA ALA A 9 54.43 -21.43 -46.03
C ALA A 9 53.04 -20.78 -45.83
N ALA A 10 51.98 -21.42 -46.30
CA ALA A 10 50.61 -21.00 -46.05
C ALA A 10 50.17 -21.43 -44.64
N LEU A 11 49.94 -20.44 -43.79
CA LEU A 11 49.41 -20.64 -42.44
C LEU A 11 47.87 -20.75 -42.51
N SER A 12 47.33 -21.96 -42.39
CA SER A 12 45.89 -22.20 -42.34
C SER A 12 45.38 -21.83 -40.95
N LEU A 13 44.68 -20.70 -40.85
CA LEU A 13 43.91 -20.34 -39.64
C LEU A 13 42.65 -21.24 -39.59
N HIS A 14 42.65 -22.18 -38.66
CA HIS A 14 41.41 -22.91 -38.31
C HIS A 14 40.56 -21.99 -37.43
N LEU A 15 39.49 -21.42 -37.99
CA LEU A 15 38.40 -20.79 -37.25
C LEU A 15 37.65 -21.87 -36.43
N VAL A 16 37.86 -21.91 -35.13
CA VAL A 16 37.01 -22.65 -34.17
C VAL A 16 35.68 -21.92 -34.08
N PRO A 17 34.54 -22.53 -34.40
CA PRO A 17 33.26 -21.87 -34.16
C PRO A 17 33.05 -21.76 -32.68
N THR A 18 33.12 -20.56 -32.14
CA THR A 18 32.60 -20.26 -30.78
C THR A 18 31.10 -20.36 -30.84
N ASN A 19 30.56 -21.51 -30.43
CA ASN A 19 29.15 -21.63 -30.05
C ASN A 19 28.96 -20.74 -28.79
N ALA A 20 28.62 -19.48 -28.98
CA ALA A 20 27.99 -18.69 -27.97
C ALA A 20 26.67 -19.38 -27.64
N ALA A 21 26.60 -20.05 -26.52
CA ALA A 21 25.35 -20.53 -25.95
C ALA A 21 24.39 -19.35 -25.91
N GLN A 22 23.43 -19.31 -26.80
CA GLN A 22 22.30 -18.40 -26.69
C GLN A 22 21.55 -18.85 -25.45
N GLY A 23 21.77 -18.15 -24.34
CA GLY A 23 20.98 -18.33 -23.14
C GLY A 23 19.50 -18.27 -23.53
N GLU A 24 18.76 -19.31 -23.25
CA GLU A 24 17.32 -19.34 -23.50
C GLU A 24 16.71 -18.12 -22.81
N ARG A 25 16.01 -17.29 -23.56
CA ARG A 25 15.27 -16.16 -22.98
C ARG A 25 14.25 -16.71 -21.99
N PRO A 26 14.00 -16.01 -20.86
CA PRO A 26 12.94 -16.39 -19.94
C PRO A 26 11.65 -16.70 -20.71
N ALA A 27 10.92 -17.73 -20.30
CA ALA A 27 9.67 -18.11 -20.94
C ALA A 27 8.74 -16.89 -21.07
N ALA A 28 8.18 -16.68 -22.26
CA ALA A 28 7.26 -15.58 -22.50
C ALA A 28 6.06 -15.65 -21.55
N ALA A 29 5.67 -14.49 -21.02
CA ALA A 29 4.48 -14.40 -20.18
C ALA A 29 3.23 -14.92 -20.90
N ARG A 30 2.37 -15.67 -20.21
CA ARG A 30 1.14 -16.19 -20.76
C ARG A 30 0.01 -16.20 -19.74
N PHE A 31 -1.21 -15.95 -20.21
CA PHE A 31 -2.42 -16.04 -19.40
C PHE A 31 -3.14 -17.36 -19.68
N GLU A 32 -3.48 -18.09 -18.64
CA GLU A 32 -4.23 -19.34 -18.70
C GLU A 32 -5.55 -19.20 -17.94
N ARG A 33 -6.66 -19.64 -18.53
CA ARG A 33 -7.93 -19.71 -17.78
C ARG A 33 -7.80 -20.76 -16.69
N ALA A 34 -8.32 -20.43 -15.50
CA ALA A 34 -8.28 -21.30 -14.33
C ALA A 34 -9.52 -21.10 -13.46
N ALA A 35 -9.73 -22.00 -12.51
CA ALA A 35 -10.72 -21.79 -11.47
C ALA A 35 -10.41 -20.51 -10.68
N CYS A 36 -11.44 -19.83 -10.19
CA CYS A 36 -11.25 -18.65 -9.35
C CYS A 36 -10.53 -19.00 -8.05
N PRO A 37 -9.66 -18.13 -7.54
CA PRO A 37 -8.87 -18.37 -6.33
C PRO A 37 -9.74 -18.45 -5.06
N ALA A 38 -10.98 -17.94 -5.13
CA ALA A 38 -11.96 -18.02 -4.06
C ALA A 38 -13.35 -18.33 -4.64
N GLU A 39 -14.25 -18.82 -3.80
CA GLU A 39 -15.63 -19.05 -4.20
C GLU A 39 -16.30 -17.75 -4.66
N VAL A 40 -16.91 -17.78 -5.84
CA VAL A 40 -17.60 -16.66 -6.47
C VAL A 40 -19.10 -16.80 -6.18
N ALA A 41 -19.77 -15.69 -5.89
CA ALA A 41 -21.20 -15.68 -5.65
C ALA A 41 -21.98 -16.13 -6.91
N ALA A 42 -23.06 -16.87 -6.71
CA ALA A 42 -23.86 -17.38 -7.82
C ALA A 42 -24.43 -16.24 -8.68
N GLY A 43 -24.38 -16.41 -10.00
CA GLY A 43 -24.88 -15.44 -10.97
C GLY A 43 -23.94 -14.28 -11.30
N GLU A 44 -22.75 -14.23 -10.72
CA GLU A 44 -21.74 -13.22 -11.05
C GLU A 44 -21.06 -13.55 -12.39
N ARG A 45 -20.77 -12.49 -13.16
CA ARG A 45 -20.07 -12.58 -14.45
C ARG A 45 -18.58 -12.33 -14.23
N ILE A 46 -17.87 -13.33 -13.70
CA ILE A 46 -16.45 -13.27 -13.38
C ILE A 46 -15.72 -14.36 -14.16
N ASP A 47 -14.72 -13.97 -14.96
CA ASP A 47 -13.76 -14.89 -15.55
C ASP A 47 -12.51 -14.90 -14.68
N CYS A 48 -11.93 -16.09 -14.49
CA CYS A 48 -10.70 -16.23 -13.73
C CYS A 48 -9.60 -16.91 -14.53
N GLY A 49 -8.38 -16.63 -14.16
CA GLY A 49 -7.20 -17.22 -14.75
C GLY A 49 -5.95 -16.96 -13.94
N VAL A 50 -4.84 -17.33 -14.51
CA VAL A 50 -3.52 -17.18 -13.91
C VAL A 50 -2.58 -16.58 -14.95
N LEU A 51 -1.91 -15.51 -14.61
CA LEU A 51 -0.77 -15.00 -15.38
C LEU A 51 0.49 -15.76 -14.93
N LEU A 52 1.21 -16.32 -15.88
CA LEU A 52 2.47 -17.02 -15.71
C LEU A 52 3.60 -16.11 -16.18
N VAL A 53 4.53 -15.77 -15.28
CA VAL A 53 5.64 -14.85 -15.54
C VAL A 53 6.93 -15.36 -14.93
N PRO A 54 8.11 -14.94 -15.41
CA PRO A 54 9.36 -15.22 -14.74
C PRO A 54 9.40 -14.58 -13.34
N GLU A 55 9.91 -15.27 -12.34
CA GLU A 55 10.11 -14.74 -11.00
C GLU A 55 11.10 -13.57 -11.02
N ASN A 56 12.26 -13.76 -11.63
CA ASN A 56 13.28 -12.73 -11.80
C ASN A 56 13.62 -12.57 -13.28
N ARG A 57 13.21 -11.46 -13.88
CA ARG A 57 13.37 -11.19 -15.32
C ARG A 57 14.82 -10.95 -15.72
N ASN A 58 15.70 -10.71 -14.76
CA ASN A 58 17.14 -10.50 -14.97
C ASN A 58 17.93 -11.82 -15.03
N LYS A 59 17.27 -12.97 -14.81
CA LYS A 59 17.89 -14.30 -14.84
C LYS A 59 17.29 -15.17 -15.94
N ALA A 60 18.14 -15.68 -16.84
CA ALA A 60 17.70 -16.50 -17.96
C ALA A 60 16.95 -17.77 -17.51
N GLU A 61 17.44 -18.43 -16.45
CA GLU A 61 16.86 -19.66 -15.88
C GLU A 61 15.94 -19.36 -14.69
N SER A 62 15.20 -18.24 -14.75
CA SER A 62 14.23 -17.92 -13.69
C SER A 62 13.05 -18.89 -13.74
N ARG A 63 12.65 -19.36 -12.57
CA ARG A 63 11.41 -20.14 -12.45
C ARG A 63 10.19 -19.31 -12.84
N THR A 64 9.13 -19.97 -13.27
CA THR A 64 7.82 -19.34 -13.52
C THR A 64 7.03 -19.24 -12.24
N ILE A 65 6.48 -18.07 -11.96
CA ILE A 65 5.53 -17.82 -10.88
C ILE A 65 4.11 -17.67 -11.43
N ARG A 66 3.12 -17.79 -10.54
CA ARG A 66 1.70 -17.83 -10.88
C ARG A 66 0.96 -16.70 -10.16
N LEU A 67 0.31 -15.83 -10.92
CA LEU A 67 -0.41 -14.67 -10.41
C LEU A 67 -1.89 -14.80 -10.78
N PRO A 68 -2.78 -15.14 -9.83
CA PRO A 68 -4.21 -15.22 -10.06
C PRO A 68 -4.81 -13.88 -10.50
N VAL A 69 -5.76 -13.95 -11.43
CA VAL A 69 -6.45 -12.81 -12.03
C VAL A 69 -7.96 -13.06 -11.99
N MET A 70 -8.73 -12.05 -11.60
CA MET A 70 -10.19 -12.05 -11.66
C MET A 70 -10.64 -10.90 -12.58
N LEU A 71 -11.44 -11.23 -13.61
CA LEU A 71 -12.02 -10.28 -14.54
C LEU A 71 -13.52 -10.20 -14.28
N PHE A 72 -13.96 -9.15 -13.64
CA PHE A 72 -15.35 -8.83 -13.43
C PHE A 72 -15.90 -8.19 -14.70
N ARG A 73 -16.85 -8.85 -15.35
CA ARG A 73 -17.40 -8.40 -16.63
C ARG A 73 -18.40 -7.28 -16.44
N SER A 74 -18.32 -6.28 -17.28
CA SER A 74 -19.24 -5.15 -17.28
C SER A 74 -20.70 -5.59 -17.37
N ARG A 75 -21.58 -4.81 -16.74
CA ARG A 75 -23.03 -4.97 -16.83
C ARG A 75 -23.60 -4.35 -18.10
N ALA A 76 -22.83 -3.49 -18.78
CA ALA A 76 -23.24 -2.87 -20.03
C ALA A 76 -23.44 -3.90 -21.14
N ALA A 77 -24.43 -3.65 -22.03
CA ALA A 77 -24.61 -4.43 -23.23
C ALA A 77 -23.47 -4.25 -24.26
N SER A 78 -22.86 -3.06 -24.26
CA SER A 78 -21.69 -2.69 -25.07
C SER A 78 -20.65 -2.04 -24.16
N PRO A 79 -19.80 -2.83 -23.51
CA PRO A 79 -18.77 -2.29 -22.61
C PRO A 79 -17.75 -1.42 -23.36
N ALA A 80 -17.20 -0.43 -22.68
CA ALA A 80 -16.01 0.28 -23.16
C ALA A 80 -14.83 -0.71 -23.31
N ILE A 81 -14.02 -0.48 -24.34
CA ILE A 81 -12.91 -1.38 -24.71
C ILE A 81 -11.69 -1.29 -23.81
N ASP A 82 -11.67 -0.33 -22.89
CA ASP A 82 -10.59 0.02 -22.00
C ASP A 82 -10.99 -0.29 -20.54
N PRO A 83 -10.67 -1.50 -20.04
CA PRO A 83 -11.03 -1.91 -18.68
C PRO A 83 -10.31 -1.09 -17.62
N VAL A 84 -10.74 -1.22 -16.37
CA VAL A 84 -10.04 -0.70 -15.19
C VAL A 84 -9.26 -1.85 -14.54
N LEU A 85 -7.93 -1.70 -14.42
CA LEU A 85 -7.11 -2.56 -13.55
C LEU A 85 -6.94 -1.90 -12.19
N PHE A 86 -7.36 -2.60 -11.13
CA PHE A 86 -7.17 -2.15 -9.76
C PHE A 86 -5.85 -2.66 -9.18
N LEU A 87 -5.08 -1.74 -8.61
CA LEU A 87 -3.80 -1.97 -7.94
C LEU A 87 -3.97 -1.72 -6.45
N THR A 88 -3.93 -2.80 -5.67
CA THR A 88 -4.08 -2.72 -4.21
C THR A 88 -2.83 -2.17 -3.54
N GLY A 89 -3.01 -1.63 -2.34
CA GLY A 89 -1.94 -1.05 -1.52
C GLY A 89 -1.18 -2.07 -0.67
N GLY A 90 -0.58 -1.56 0.36
CA GLY A 90 0.25 -2.28 1.32
C GLY A 90 1.66 -1.71 1.36
N PRO A 91 2.67 -2.23 0.61
CA PRO A 91 2.66 -3.47 -0.19
C PRO A 91 2.37 -4.73 0.62
N GLY A 92 2.07 -5.81 -0.08
CA GLY A 92 1.84 -7.12 0.55
C GLY A 92 0.38 -7.46 0.85
N ASN A 93 -0.59 -6.58 0.51
CA ASN A 93 -2.01 -6.91 0.59
C ASN A 93 -2.46 -7.69 -0.65
N SER A 94 -3.34 -8.68 -0.45
CA SER A 94 -3.93 -9.42 -1.55
C SER A 94 -4.91 -8.56 -2.35
N GLY A 95 -4.81 -8.59 -3.68
CA GLY A 95 -5.75 -7.92 -4.58
C GLY A 95 -7.06 -8.69 -4.72
N VAL A 96 -7.03 -10.01 -4.63
CA VAL A 96 -8.18 -10.89 -4.90
C VAL A 96 -8.89 -11.39 -3.63
N ALA A 97 -8.25 -11.31 -2.45
CA ALA A 97 -8.84 -11.76 -1.20
C ALA A 97 -10.19 -11.07 -0.93
N GLY A 98 -11.19 -11.85 -0.53
CA GLY A 98 -12.53 -11.33 -0.22
C GLY A 98 -13.37 -10.89 -1.43
N ARG A 99 -12.85 -10.96 -2.64
CA ARG A 99 -13.54 -10.55 -3.87
C ARG A 99 -14.40 -11.69 -4.40
N ARG A 100 -15.65 -11.77 -3.91
CA ARG A 100 -16.59 -12.84 -4.28
C ARG A 100 -17.68 -12.40 -5.26
N SER A 101 -17.85 -11.11 -5.48
CA SER A 101 -18.85 -10.55 -6.38
C SER A 101 -18.42 -9.18 -6.93
N GLY A 102 -19.06 -8.77 -8.02
CA GLY A 102 -18.95 -7.42 -8.56
C GLY A 102 -19.84 -6.38 -7.85
N ARG A 103 -20.50 -6.74 -6.76
CA ARG A 103 -21.31 -5.80 -5.99
C ARG A 103 -20.44 -4.71 -5.39
N GLY A 104 -20.90 -3.47 -5.50
CA GLY A 104 -20.15 -2.32 -4.98
C GLY A 104 -18.98 -1.88 -5.86
N ILE A 105 -18.73 -2.52 -7.01
CA ILE A 105 -17.79 -2.03 -8.01
C ILE A 105 -18.56 -1.16 -9.02
N PRO A 106 -18.50 0.18 -8.90
CA PRO A 106 -19.34 1.07 -9.70
C PRO A 106 -18.93 1.08 -11.17
N PHE A 107 -17.66 0.84 -11.47
CA PHE A 107 -17.09 0.89 -12.82
C PHE A 107 -17.63 -0.22 -13.74
N LEU A 108 -18.20 -1.28 -13.18
CA LEU A 108 -18.82 -2.37 -13.93
C LEU A 108 -20.08 -1.96 -14.72
N ASP A 109 -20.64 -0.80 -14.45
CA ASP A 109 -21.78 -0.30 -15.24
C ASP A 109 -21.36 0.10 -16.66
N GLU A 110 -20.07 0.31 -16.90
CA GLU A 110 -19.54 0.75 -18.19
C GLU A 110 -18.36 -0.09 -18.71
N ARG A 111 -17.52 -0.66 -17.84
CA ARG A 111 -16.24 -1.29 -18.16
C ARG A 111 -16.03 -2.56 -17.39
N ASP A 112 -15.22 -3.46 -17.97
CA ASP A 112 -14.66 -4.57 -17.23
C ASP A 112 -13.74 -4.03 -16.11
N TYR A 113 -13.72 -4.74 -14.98
CA TYR A 113 -12.85 -4.42 -13.84
C TYR A 113 -11.97 -5.63 -13.54
N ILE A 114 -10.67 -5.40 -13.51
CA ILE A 114 -9.67 -6.44 -13.39
C ILE A 114 -8.95 -6.28 -12.06
N VAL A 115 -8.73 -7.40 -11.39
CA VAL A 115 -7.90 -7.50 -10.21
C VAL A 115 -6.89 -8.61 -10.43
N MET A 116 -5.62 -8.32 -10.20
CA MET A 116 -4.54 -9.28 -10.24
C MET A 116 -3.92 -9.41 -8.86
N GLU A 117 -3.60 -10.63 -8.48
CA GLU A 117 -2.74 -10.86 -7.33
C GLU A 117 -1.32 -10.39 -7.66
N GLN A 118 -0.78 -9.49 -6.86
CA GLN A 118 0.61 -9.08 -7.02
C GLN A 118 1.56 -10.23 -6.67
N ARG A 119 2.76 -10.26 -7.27
CA ARG A 119 3.76 -11.29 -6.97
C ARG A 119 4.05 -11.36 -5.47
N GLY A 120 4.12 -12.56 -4.93
CA GLY A 120 4.41 -12.79 -3.52
C GLY A 120 3.27 -12.52 -2.53
N THR A 121 2.08 -12.09 -2.99
CA THR A 121 0.94 -11.85 -2.10
C THR A 121 -0.06 -13.01 -2.12
N GLY A 122 -0.78 -13.19 -1.04
CA GLY A 122 -1.97 -14.02 -0.84
C GLY A 122 -2.04 -15.30 -1.67
N PHE A 123 -2.75 -15.24 -2.81
CA PHE A 123 -2.99 -16.40 -3.68
C PHE A 123 -1.94 -16.57 -4.79
N ALA A 124 -0.91 -15.73 -4.85
CA ALA A 124 0.21 -15.91 -5.76
C ALA A 124 1.00 -17.20 -5.41
N SER A 125 1.68 -17.78 -6.38
CA SER A 125 2.55 -18.91 -6.13
C SER A 125 3.95 -18.64 -6.69
N PRO A 126 4.94 -18.44 -5.79
CA PRO A 126 4.84 -18.54 -4.34
C PRO A 126 4.17 -17.31 -3.70
N ALA A 127 3.50 -17.52 -2.56
CA ALA A 127 3.18 -16.46 -1.63
C ALA A 127 4.34 -16.30 -0.63
N LEU A 128 4.75 -15.06 -0.36
CA LEU A 128 5.84 -14.78 0.59
C LEU A 128 5.29 -14.58 2.00
N GLU A 129 4.61 -15.61 2.48
CA GLU A 129 3.99 -15.61 3.80
C GLU A 129 5.02 -15.85 4.90
N CYS A 130 5.05 -14.95 5.89
CA CYS A 130 5.92 -14.99 7.04
C CYS A 130 5.09 -14.98 8.34
N PRO A 131 4.39 -16.05 8.70
CA PRO A 131 3.42 -16.04 9.81
C PRO A 131 4.04 -15.69 11.16
N ALA A 132 5.33 -16.00 11.40
CA ALA A 132 6.02 -15.60 12.63
C ALA A 132 6.08 -14.06 12.78
N ILE A 133 6.24 -13.31 11.67
CA ILE A 133 6.23 -11.84 11.69
C ILE A 133 4.85 -11.33 12.08
N ASN A 134 3.77 -11.92 11.53
CA ASN A 134 2.40 -11.56 11.93
C ASN A 134 2.18 -11.76 13.44
N THR A 135 2.66 -12.87 13.99
CA THR A 135 2.59 -13.14 15.44
C THR A 135 3.31 -12.06 16.24
N ILE A 136 4.55 -11.72 15.86
CA ILE A 136 5.34 -10.69 16.55
C ILE A 136 4.67 -9.32 16.45
N LYS A 137 4.16 -8.92 15.25
CA LYS A 137 3.42 -7.67 15.09
C LYS A 137 2.15 -7.63 15.95
N THR A 138 1.46 -8.75 16.14
CA THR A 138 0.34 -8.85 17.09
C THR A 138 0.80 -8.65 18.55
N GLU A 139 1.95 -9.20 18.96
CA GLU A 139 2.51 -8.98 20.29
C GLU A 139 2.92 -7.51 20.52
N ILE A 140 3.43 -6.84 19.46
CA ILE A 140 3.76 -5.41 19.49
C ILE A 140 2.47 -4.59 19.61
N ALA A 141 1.46 -4.85 18.78
CA ALA A 141 0.17 -4.17 18.84
C ALA A 141 -0.52 -4.35 20.22
N ALA A 142 -0.32 -5.50 20.87
CA ALA A 142 -0.80 -5.77 22.21
C ALA A 142 0.07 -5.14 23.33
N GLY A 143 1.14 -4.42 23.00
CA GLY A 143 2.05 -3.78 23.93
C GLY A 143 2.92 -4.75 24.76
N ARG A 144 2.87 -6.04 24.46
CA ARG A 144 3.64 -7.07 25.21
C ARG A 144 5.09 -7.15 24.73
N LEU A 145 5.36 -6.75 23.50
CA LEU A 145 6.71 -6.72 22.92
C LEU A 145 6.98 -5.31 22.35
N ARG A 146 8.16 -4.72 22.61
CA ARG A 146 8.46 -3.33 22.24
C ARG A 146 9.96 -3.03 22.24
N GLY A 147 10.32 -1.91 21.60
CA GLY A 147 11.68 -1.40 21.54
C GLY A 147 12.67 -2.41 20.98
N ASP A 148 13.89 -2.45 21.50
CA ASP A 148 14.96 -3.32 21.02
C ASP A 148 14.58 -4.82 21.06
N ALA A 149 13.78 -5.25 22.04
CA ALA A 149 13.32 -6.63 22.11
C ALA A 149 12.37 -6.96 20.95
N ALA A 150 11.47 -6.06 20.59
CA ALA A 150 10.58 -6.22 19.44
C ALA A 150 11.38 -6.27 18.14
N ASN A 151 12.33 -5.36 17.97
CA ASN A 151 13.19 -5.33 16.79
C ASN A 151 14.03 -6.62 16.67
N ALA A 152 14.62 -7.10 17.77
CA ALA A 152 15.40 -8.34 17.78
C ALA A 152 14.57 -9.56 17.36
N GLU A 153 13.32 -9.69 17.83
CA GLU A 153 12.43 -10.78 17.42
C GLU A 153 11.98 -10.64 15.95
N LEU A 154 11.73 -9.40 15.46
CA LEU A 154 11.46 -9.18 14.04
C LEU A 154 12.64 -9.56 13.15
N VAL A 155 13.86 -9.19 13.52
CA VAL A 155 15.09 -9.57 12.79
C VAL A 155 15.24 -11.10 12.73
N LYS A 156 15.04 -11.78 13.84
CA LYS A 156 15.10 -13.25 13.92
C LYS A 156 14.02 -13.90 13.03
N ALA A 157 12.79 -13.40 13.10
CA ALA A 157 11.70 -13.92 12.27
C ALA A 157 11.90 -13.64 10.78
N ALA A 158 12.40 -12.46 10.42
CA ALA A 158 12.75 -12.10 9.04
C ALA A 158 13.86 -13.02 8.50
N THR A 159 14.92 -13.25 9.28
CA THR A 159 16.01 -14.18 8.92
C THR A 159 15.47 -15.58 8.65
N ALA A 160 14.70 -16.14 9.59
CA ALA A 160 14.14 -17.49 9.45
C ALA A 160 13.16 -17.60 8.26
N CYS A 161 12.34 -16.57 8.02
CA CYS A 161 11.43 -16.55 6.87
C CYS A 161 12.22 -16.50 5.56
N ARG A 162 13.22 -15.61 5.46
CA ARG A 162 14.10 -15.53 4.30
C ARG A 162 14.77 -16.87 4.00
N GLU A 163 15.38 -17.51 4.99
CA GLU A 163 16.04 -18.80 4.85
C GLU A 163 15.09 -19.87 4.34
N LYS A 164 13.87 -19.95 4.88
CA LYS A 164 12.82 -20.86 4.41
C LYS A 164 12.45 -20.62 2.95
N LEU A 165 12.21 -19.35 2.58
CA LEU A 165 11.84 -18.97 1.21
C LEU A 165 12.97 -19.29 0.23
N THR A 166 14.20 -18.89 0.53
CA THR A 166 15.35 -19.17 -0.35
C THR A 166 15.68 -20.66 -0.44
N ALA A 167 15.53 -21.43 0.62
CA ALA A 167 15.66 -22.90 0.58
C ALA A 167 14.61 -23.56 -0.30
N SER A 168 13.43 -22.95 -0.48
CA SER A 168 12.40 -23.40 -1.43
C SER A 168 12.63 -22.87 -2.86
N GLY A 169 13.77 -22.25 -3.12
CA GLY A 169 14.16 -21.73 -4.43
C GLY A 169 13.56 -20.35 -4.77
N VAL A 170 13.00 -19.61 -3.79
CA VAL A 170 12.51 -18.23 -4.02
C VAL A 170 13.68 -17.30 -4.24
N ASP A 171 13.62 -16.51 -5.32
CA ASP A 171 14.55 -15.42 -5.60
C ASP A 171 13.93 -14.09 -5.18
N LEU A 172 14.24 -13.64 -3.95
CA LEU A 172 13.64 -12.45 -3.35
C LEU A 172 13.92 -11.15 -4.12
N ASP A 173 15.00 -11.09 -4.90
CA ASP A 173 15.31 -9.93 -5.75
C ASP A 173 14.32 -9.76 -6.92
N GLY A 174 13.49 -10.76 -7.18
CA GLY A 174 12.42 -10.71 -8.16
C GLY A 174 11.12 -10.04 -7.65
N TYR A 175 11.05 -9.60 -6.39
CA TYR A 175 9.80 -9.10 -5.78
C TYR A 175 9.88 -7.59 -5.52
N THR A 176 9.79 -6.81 -6.61
CA THR A 176 9.89 -5.35 -6.64
C THR A 176 8.67 -4.74 -7.33
N SER A 177 8.48 -3.41 -7.15
CA SER A 177 7.47 -2.65 -7.90
C SER A 177 7.75 -2.65 -9.40
N GLU A 178 9.03 -2.61 -9.80
CA GLU A 178 9.45 -2.74 -11.20
C GLU A 178 8.99 -4.06 -11.83
N ALA A 179 9.28 -5.18 -11.15
CA ALA A 179 8.88 -6.49 -11.62
C ALA A 179 7.34 -6.65 -11.65
N SER A 180 6.64 -6.05 -10.68
CA SER A 180 5.16 -6.02 -10.65
C SER A 180 4.58 -5.17 -11.77
N ALA A 181 5.24 -4.06 -12.15
CA ALA A 181 4.84 -3.22 -13.30
C ALA A 181 5.00 -3.98 -14.63
N ASP A 182 6.05 -4.78 -14.77
CA ASP A 182 6.25 -5.63 -15.93
C ASP A 182 5.18 -6.75 -16.02
N ASP A 183 4.76 -7.32 -14.87
CA ASP A 183 3.65 -8.30 -14.82
C ASP A 183 2.33 -7.67 -15.27
N ILE A 184 2.09 -6.42 -14.89
CA ILE A 184 0.90 -5.66 -15.30
C ILE A 184 0.88 -5.49 -16.83
N GLU A 185 1.99 -5.09 -17.42
CA GLU A 185 2.08 -4.95 -18.89
C GLU A 185 1.95 -6.29 -19.62
N ASP A 186 2.53 -7.35 -19.06
CA ASP A 186 2.40 -8.71 -19.62
C ASP A 186 0.95 -9.19 -19.56
N LEU A 187 0.22 -8.90 -18.46
CA LEU A 187 -1.21 -9.22 -18.36
C LEU A 187 -2.03 -8.48 -19.42
N ARG A 188 -1.78 -7.18 -19.60
CA ARG A 188 -2.47 -6.38 -20.62
C ARG A 188 -2.32 -7.00 -22.00
N LYS A 189 -1.07 -7.34 -22.38
CA LYS A 189 -0.75 -7.96 -23.68
C LYS A 189 -1.40 -9.34 -23.83
N ALA A 190 -1.32 -10.18 -22.79
CA ALA A 190 -1.87 -11.53 -22.79
C ALA A 190 -3.41 -11.53 -22.88
N LEU A 191 -4.09 -10.51 -22.32
CA LEU A 191 -5.54 -10.33 -22.45
C LEU A 191 -5.95 -9.61 -23.74
N GLY A 192 -5.00 -9.10 -24.54
CA GLY A 192 -5.25 -8.46 -25.84
C GLY A 192 -5.78 -7.02 -25.75
N TYR A 193 -5.68 -6.35 -24.59
CA TYR A 193 -6.11 -4.96 -24.49
C TYR A 193 -5.08 -4.02 -25.11
N ALA A 194 -5.52 -3.12 -26.00
CA ALA A 194 -4.65 -2.10 -26.58
C ALA A 194 -4.17 -1.11 -25.50
N ARG A 195 -5.06 -0.63 -24.67
CA ARG A 195 -4.81 0.21 -23.50
C ARG A 195 -5.84 -0.09 -22.42
N TRP A 196 -5.53 0.23 -21.19
CA TRP A 196 -6.44 0.18 -20.03
C TRP A 196 -6.30 1.38 -19.12
N ASN A 197 -7.20 1.49 -18.15
CA ASN A 197 -7.13 2.50 -17.10
C ASN A 197 -6.57 1.83 -15.84
N LEU A 198 -5.67 2.50 -15.15
CA LEU A 198 -5.15 2.05 -13.87
C LEU A 198 -5.89 2.75 -12.74
N TYR A 199 -6.24 2.02 -11.70
CA TYR A 199 -6.72 2.56 -10.44
C TYR A 199 -5.80 2.07 -9.32
N GLY A 200 -4.90 2.94 -8.86
CA GLY A 200 -4.03 2.66 -7.72
C GLY A 200 -4.61 3.19 -6.42
N LEU A 201 -4.50 2.42 -5.34
CA LEU A 201 -4.81 2.84 -3.98
C LEU A 201 -3.58 2.70 -3.09
N SER A 202 -3.17 3.77 -2.36
CA SER A 202 -2.06 3.71 -1.43
C SER A 202 -0.74 3.29 -2.14
N TYR A 203 0.01 2.29 -1.68
CA TYR A 203 1.13 1.72 -2.43
C TYR A 203 0.76 1.36 -3.89
N GLY A 204 -0.48 0.98 -4.17
CA GLY A 204 -0.93 0.75 -5.54
C GLY A 204 -0.80 1.97 -6.45
N THR A 205 -0.73 3.19 -5.90
CA THR A 205 -0.45 4.41 -6.66
C THR A 205 1.02 4.50 -7.05
N ARG A 206 1.95 4.12 -6.15
CA ARG A 206 3.38 3.99 -6.47
C ARG A 206 3.59 2.95 -7.57
N LEU A 207 2.91 1.81 -7.48
CA LEU A 207 2.94 0.80 -8.54
C LEU A 207 2.39 1.33 -9.87
N ALA A 208 1.27 2.09 -9.85
CA ALA A 208 0.74 2.74 -11.05
C ALA A 208 1.73 3.74 -11.66
N LEU A 209 2.41 4.53 -10.83
CA LEU A 209 3.47 5.45 -11.25
C LEU A 209 4.66 4.72 -11.84
N THR A 210 5.06 3.57 -11.28
CA THR A 210 6.10 2.70 -11.86
C THR A 210 5.66 2.15 -13.23
N VAL A 211 4.38 1.77 -13.40
CA VAL A 211 3.84 1.38 -14.73
C VAL A 211 3.91 2.55 -15.72
N LEU A 212 3.57 3.77 -15.29
CA LEU A 212 3.67 4.96 -16.15
C LEU A 212 5.10 5.24 -16.60
N ARG A 213 6.09 5.05 -15.73
CA ARG A 213 7.51 5.20 -16.05
C ARG A 213 7.97 4.16 -17.09
N ARG A 214 7.55 2.90 -16.94
CA ARG A 214 8.06 1.76 -17.72
C ARG A 214 7.24 1.45 -18.96
N HIS A 215 5.91 1.54 -18.87
CA HIS A 215 4.96 1.05 -19.89
C HIS A 215 3.87 2.08 -20.23
N PRO A 216 4.19 3.37 -20.47
CA PRO A 216 3.19 4.42 -20.68
C PRO A 216 2.25 4.15 -21.86
N SER A 217 2.73 3.48 -22.91
CA SER A 217 1.95 3.22 -24.13
C SER A 217 0.72 2.32 -23.92
N GLY A 218 0.75 1.47 -22.88
CA GLY A 218 -0.35 0.58 -22.51
C GLY A 218 -1.41 1.25 -21.64
N VAL A 219 -1.21 2.49 -21.23
CA VAL A 219 -2.10 3.20 -20.29
C VAL A 219 -2.90 4.26 -21.01
N ARG A 220 -4.22 4.30 -20.79
CA ARG A 220 -5.13 5.35 -21.29
C ARG A 220 -5.28 6.48 -20.28
N SER A 221 -5.50 6.14 -19.02
CA SER A 221 -5.61 7.09 -17.91
C SER A 221 -5.28 6.42 -16.58
N VAL A 222 -5.02 7.22 -15.55
CA VAL A 222 -4.68 6.74 -14.22
C VAL A 222 -5.50 7.45 -13.16
N VAL A 223 -6.01 6.70 -12.18
CA VAL A 223 -6.54 7.22 -10.93
C VAL A 223 -5.55 6.88 -9.82
N LEU A 224 -5.10 7.89 -9.09
CA LEU A 224 -4.19 7.78 -7.95
C LEU A 224 -4.98 8.20 -6.69
N ASP A 225 -5.47 7.23 -5.95
CA ASP A 225 -6.25 7.45 -4.74
C ASP A 225 -5.36 7.27 -3.50
N SER A 226 -5.17 8.34 -2.72
CA SER A 226 -4.26 8.33 -1.58
C SER A 226 -2.82 8.03 -2.02
N VAL A 227 -2.23 9.00 -2.72
CA VAL A 227 -1.00 8.77 -3.49
C VAL A 227 0.26 8.69 -2.63
N LEU A 228 1.09 7.68 -2.93
CA LEU A 228 2.46 7.53 -2.45
C LEU A 228 3.43 7.80 -3.61
N PRO A 229 4.02 9.00 -3.72
CA PRO A 229 5.00 9.29 -4.75
C PRO A 229 6.29 8.47 -4.56
N PRO A 230 6.96 8.02 -5.64
CA PRO A 230 8.19 7.24 -5.53
C PRO A 230 9.34 7.96 -4.81
N GLU A 231 9.42 9.29 -4.97
CA GLU A 231 10.46 10.14 -4.39
C GLU A 231 10.27 10.46 -2.90
N VAL A 232 9.17 10.01 -2.31
CA VAL A 232 8.92 10.17 -0.88
C VAL A 232 9.57 9.03 -0.11
N ASN A 233 10.41 9.36 0.85
CA ASN A 233 10.99 8.42 1.81
C ASN A 233 10.01 8.28 2.98
N PHE A 234 9.19 7.25 2.96
CA PHE A 234 8.00 7.12 3.80
C PHE A 234 8.33 7.12 5.30
N ASP A 235 9.28 6.29 5.73
CA ASP A 235 9.59 6.13 7.16
C ASP A 235 10.20 7.42 7.77
N GLU A 236 10.75 8.33 6.95
CA GLU A 236 11.26 9.63 7.40
C GLU A 236 10.15 10.62 7.78
N VAL A 237 8.92 10.40 7.35
CA VAL A 237 7.82 11.37 7.49
C VAL A 237 6.52 10.76 8.04
N ALA A 238 6.47 9.46 8.25
CA ALA A 238 5.26 8.74 8.69
C ALA A 238 4.66 9.32 9.98
N SER A 239 5.48 9.54 11.01
CA SER A 239 5.02 10.15 12.28
C SER A 239 4.54 11.58 12.09
N SER A 240 5.19 12.37 11.21
CA SER A 240 4.74 13.74 10.88
C SER A 240 3.39 13.74 10.17
N ASN A 241 3.15 12.78 9.29
CA ASN A 241 1.87 12.63 8.57
C ASN A 241 0.73 12.31 9.55
N LEU A 242 0.96 11.38 10.46
CA LEU A 242 0.00 11.07 11.52
C LEU A 242 -0.30 12.30 12.38
N LEU A 243 0.73 13.01 12.83
CA LEU A 243 0.56 14.26 13.61
C LEU A 243 -0.21 15.33 12.84
N ARG A 244 0.04 15.47 11.52
CA ARG A 244 -0.75 16.38 10.68
C ARG A 244 -2.22 15.99 10.70
N ALA A 245 -2.55 14.71 10.50
CA ALA A 245 -3.93 14.23 10.49
C ALA A 245 -4.63 14.41 11.86
N LEU A 246 -3.94 14.10 12.96
CA LEU A 246 -4.41 14.34 14.32
C LEU A 246 -4.67 15.84 14.56
N ASN A 247 -3.73 16.69 14.14
CA ASN A 247 -3.88 18.13 14.28
C ASN A 247 -5.07 18.65 13.48
N ALA A 248 -5.31 18.13 12.28
CA ALA A 248 -6.49 18.49 11.48
C ALA A 248 -7.80 18.17 12.21
N VAL A 249 -7.87 17.02 12.93
CA VAL A 249 -9.03 16.70 13.78
C VAL A 249 -9.17 17.67 14.95
N PHE A 250 -8.08 17.97 15.65
CA PHE A 250 -8.11 18.86 16.82
C PHE A 250 -8.47 20.29 16.42
N ASP A 251 -7.91 20.80 15.33
CA ASP A 251 -8.18 22.14 14.82
C ASP A 251 -9.59 22.24 14.23
N GLY A 252 -10.05 21.18 13.55
CA GLY A 252 -11.43 21.06 13.06
C GLY A 252 -12.45 21.13 14.22
N CYS A 253 -12.21 20.38 15.30
CA CYS A 253 -13.03 20.46 16.51
C CYS A 253 -12.97 21.84 17.17
N ALA A 254 -11.79 22.42 17.32
CA ALA A 254 -11.62 23.75 17.94
C ALA A 254 -12.33 24.86 17.14
N SER A 255 -12.38 24.73 15.82
CA SER A 255 -13.05 25.67 14.92
C SER A 255 -14.57 25.48 14.87
N ASP A 256 -15.09 24.32 15.23
CA ASP A 256 -16.52 24.05 15.40
C ASP A 256 -16.98 24.56 16.76
N ARG A 257 -18.00 25.45 16.77
CA ARG A 257 -18.45 26.09 18.01
C ARG A 257 -18.95 25.09 19.07
N GLU A 258 -19.69 24.05 18.66
CA GLU A 258 -20.26 23.07 19.60
C GLU A 258 -19.14 22.16 20.11
N CYS A 259 -18.27 21.64 19.21
CA CYS A 259 -17.14 20.79 19.57
C CYS A 259 -16.10 21.50 20.42
N GLY A 260 -15.66 22.70 20.03
CA GLY A 260 -14.65 23.46 20.76
C GLY A 260 -15.12 23.87 22.16
N THR A 261 -16.44 24.13 22.33
CA THR A 261 -17.02 24.39 23.65
C THR A 261 -17.09 23.14 24.54
N ALA A 262 -17.43 21.98 23.91
CA ALA A 262 -17.52 20.69 24.62
C ALA A 262 -16.13 20.11 24.97
N HIS A 263 -15.12 20.37 24.15
CA HIS A 263 -13.78 19.78 24.22
C HIS A 263 -12.65 20.83 24.18
N PRO A 264 -12.62 21.81 25.10
CA PRO A 264 -11.74 23.00 25.00
C PRO A 264 -10.24 22.69 25.12
N SER A 265 -9.85 21.54 25.65
CA SER A 265 -8.46 21.15 25.88
C SER A 265 -8.10 19.84 25.18
N LEU A 266 -8.75 19.52 24.06
CA LEU A 266 -8.67 18.22 23.39
C LEU A 266 -7.22 17.77 23.11
N ARG A 267 -6.42 18.62 22.47
CA ARG A 267 -5.01 18.32 22.12
C ARG A 267 -4.17 18.01 23.37
N ARG A 268 -4.29 18.86 24.39
CA ARG A 268 -3.57 18.67 25.64
C ARG A 268 -4.06 17.43 26.39
N GLY A 269 -5.37 17.23 26.46
CA GLY A 269 -5.97 16.04 27.09
C GLY A 269 -5.50 14.74 26.46
N PHE A 270 -5.35 14.70 25.14
CA PHE A 270 -4.79 13.53 24.44
C PHE A 270 -3.31 13.30 24.79
N ALA A 271 -2.49 14.35 24.76
CA ALA A 271 -1.07 14.24 25.11
C ALA A 271 -0.87 13.79 26.58
N ASP A 272 -1.65 14.36 27.52
CA ASP A 272 -1.62 13.98 28.93
C ASP A 272 -2.06 12.51 29.14
N LEU A 273 -3.08 12.06 28.39
CA LEU A 273 -3.57 10.67 28.40
C LEU A 273 -2.52 9.68 27.90
N VAL A 274 -1.86 9.97 26.76
CA VAL A 274 -0.76 9.17 26.21
C VAL A 274 0.37 9.05 27.23
N ALA A 275 0.82 10.17 27.79
CA ALA A 275 1.87 10.20 28.80
C ALA A 275 1.48 9.47 30.10
N ALA A 276 0.21 9.51 30.49
CA ALA A 276 -0.28 8.79 31.66
C ALA A 276 -0.28 7.26 31.41
N ALA A 277 -0.70 6.82 30.22
CA ALA A 277 -0.69 5.40 29.84
C ALA A 277 0.72 4.82 29.75
N ASP A 278 1.72 5.62 29.36
CA ASP A 278 3.12 5.19 29.38
C ASP A 278 3.66 4.99 30.80
N ARG A 279 3.25 5.86 31.72
CA ARG A 279 3.65 5.73 33.14
C ARG A 279 2.92 4.59 33.85
N GLN A 280 1.65 4.40 33.55
CA GLN A 280 0.79 3.38 34.16
C GLN A 280 -0.08 2.70 33.08
N PRO A 281 0.42 1.63 32.45
CA PRO A 281 -0.31 0.95 31.41
C PRO A 281 -1.65 0.39 31.86
N LEU A 282 -2.66 0.50 30.97
CA LEU A 282 -3.96 -0.08 31.18
C LEU A 282 -3.95 -1.56 30.75
N ARG A 283 -4.65 -2.43 31.48
CA ARG A 283 -4.82 -3.82 31.11
C ARG A 283 -6.16 -4.00 30.40
N LEU A 284 -6.11 -4.45 29.15
CA LEU A 284 -7.29 -4.74 28.33
C LEU A 284 -7.39 -6.26 28.10
N PRO A 285 -8.44 -6.95 28.59
CA PRO A 285 -8.68 -8.34 28.27
C PRO A 285 -8.89 -8.50 26.75
N ILE A 286 -8.10 -9.38 26.10
CA ILE A 286 -8.21 -9.64 24.66
C ILE A 286 -9.41 -10.54 24.39
N ASP A 287 -9.51 -11.64 25.11
CA ASP A 287 -10.67 -12.54 25.08
C ASP A 287 -11.21 -12.73 26.48
N PRO A 288 -12.43 -12.24 26.79
CA PRO A 288 -13.05 -12.46 28.10
C PRO A 288 -13.29 -13.94 28.43
N ALA A 289 -13.34 -14.82 27.41
CA ALA A 289 -13.53 -16.26 27.56
C ALA A 289 -12.19 -17.03 27.78
N ASP A 290 -11.04 -16.37 27.60
CA ASP A 290 -9.74 -17.00 27.83
C ASP A 290 -9.49 -17.18 29.33
N ALA A 291 -9.62 -18.42 29.80
CA ALA A 291 -9.34 -18.81 31.20
C ALA A 291 -7.89 -18.51 31.64
N ARG A 292 -6.95 -18.30 30.71
CA ARG A 292 -5.56 -17.92 30.96
C ARG A 292 -5.38 -16.42 31.15
N GLY A 293 -6.43 -15.62 30.88
CA GLY A 293 -6.45 -14.20 31.14
C GLY A 293 -5.52 -13.39 30.24
N SER A 294 -5.42 -13.76 28.93
CA SER A 294 -4.62 -12.99 27.99
C SER A 294 -5.10 -11.53 27.95
N HIS A 295 -4.16 -10.60 28.05
CA HIS A 295 -4.45 -9.16 28.04
C HIS A 295 -3.44 -8.42 27.17
N ALA A 296 -3.87 -7.28 26.64
CA ALA A 296 -2.99 -6.25 26.07
C ALA A 296 -2.54 -5.28 27.16
N GLU A 297 -1.30 -4.83 27.09
CA GLU A 297 -0.78 -3.71 27.86
C GLU A 297 -0.94 -2.43 27.05
N VAL A 298 -1.98 -1.66 27.32
CA VAL A 298 -2.29 -0.44 26.59
C VAL A 298 -1.46 0.70 27.15
N ARG A 299 -0.47 1.14 26.38
CA ARG A 299 0.41 2.27 26.63
C ARG A 299 0.07 3.42 25.68
N GLY A 300 0.82 4.49 25.72
CA GLY A 300 0.66 5.64 24.83
C GLY A 300 0.66 5.24 23.36
N ALA A 301 1.61 4.39 22.93
CA ALA A 301 1.67 3.90 21.56
C ALA A 301 0.37 3.21 21.11
N GLN A 302 -0.20 2.28 21.89
CA GLN A 302 -1.44 1.61 21.56
C GLN A 302 -2.64 2.56 21.48
N LEU A 303 -2.64 3.64 22.27
CA LEU A 303 -3.67 4.69 22.18
C LEU A 303 -3.53 5.49 20.89
N VAL A 304 -2.30 5.82 20.50
CA VAL A 304 -2.01 6.52 19.26
C VAL A 304 -2.38 5.65 18.06
N ASP A 305 -1.98 4.36 18.04
CA ASP A 305 -2.36 3.40 17.01
C ASP A 305 -3.88 3.24 16.88
N ALA A 306 -4.60 3.28 18.00
CA ALA A 306 -6.06 3.22 17.98
C ALA A 306 -6.67 4.44 17.27
N ILE A 307 -6.14 5.63 17.50
CA ILE A 307 -6.59 6.85 16.81
C ILE A 307 -6.12 6.86 15.35
N TYR A 308 -4.88 6.41 15.07
CA TYR A 308 -4.39 6.23 13.70
C TYR A 308 -5.36 5.36 12.88
N ASN A 309 -5.74 4.19 13.39
CA ASN A 309 -6.69 3.31 12.71
C ASN A 309 -8.12 3.89 12.65
N ALA A 310 -8.52 4.72 13.64
CA ALA A 310 -9.79 5.45 13.62
C ALA A 310 -9.80 6.52 12.51
N LEU A 311 -8.65 7.13 12.19
CA LEU A 311 -8.53 8.09 11.09
C LEU A 311 -8.82 7.46 9.71
N HIS A 312 -8.64 6.14 9.54
CA HIS A 312 -9.03 5.43 8.31
C HIS A 312 -10.56 5.23 8.18
N LYS A 313 -11.33 5.57 9.20
CA LYS A 313 -12.77 5.35 9.27
C LYS A 313 -13.52 6.70 9.27
N PRO A 314 -13.94 7.22 8.11
CA PRO A 314 -14.57 8.55 8.02
C PRO A 314 -15.77 8.74 8.96
N GLN A 315 -16.49 7.65 9.29
CA GLN A 315 -17.60 7.68 10.25
C GLN A 315 -17.16 7.80 11.72
N VAL A 316 -15.90 7.46 12.05
CA VAL A 316 -15.35 7.54 13.40
C VAL A 316 -14.64 8.88 13.63
N ILE A 317 -14.07 9.49 12.60
CA ILE A 317 -13.34 10.77 12.69
C ILE A 317 -14.10 11.83 13.49
N PRO A 318 -15.40 12.12 13.23
CA PRO A 318 -16.15 13.11 14.01
C PRO A 318 -16.31 12.74 15.48
N GLN A 319 -16.15 11.48 15.86
CA GLN A 319 -16.31 10.99 17.23
C GLN A 319 -15.00 11.05 18.03
N ILE A 320 -13.83 11.16 17.37
CA ILE A 320 -12.52 11.20 18.04
C ILE A 320 -12.46 12.24 19.16
N PRO A 321 -12.93 13.51 19.00
CA PRO A 321 -12.90 14.50 20.07
C PRO A 321 -13.62 14.02 21.34
N ARG A 322 -14.79 13.43 21.22
CA ARG A 322 -15.58 12.92 22.34
C ARG A 322 -14.91 11.71 22.99
N ILE A 323 -14.42 10.76 22.19
CA ILE A 323 -13.73 9.54 22.67
C ILE A 323 -12.49 9.94 23.50
N VAL A 324 -11.67 10.83 22.96
CA VAL A 324 -10.44 11.32 23.61
C VAL A 324 -10.76 12.08 24.89
N SER A 325 -11.74 12.99 24.85
CA SER A 325 -12.12 13.76 26.05
C SER A 325 -12.71 12.90 27.16
N ALA A 326 -13.53 11.89 26.79
CA ALA A 326 -14.07 10.93 27.75
C ALA A 326 -12.95 10.11 28.40
N ALA A 327 -11.98 9.63 27.60
CA ALA A 327 -10.84 8.88 28.10
C ALA A 327 -9.95 9.73 29.03
N ALA A 328 -9.68 11.00 28.67
CA ALA A 328 -8.94 11.94 29.52
C ALA A 328 -9.66 12.24 30.87
N ALA A 329 -10.99 12.15 30.88
CA ALA A 329 -11.81 12.26 32.07
C ALA A 329 -11.96 10.93 32.85
N GLY A 330 -11.26 9.85 32.45
CA GLY A 330 -11.27 8.55 33.11
C GLY A 330 -12.24 7.52 32.53
N SER A 331 -13.02 7.84 31.48
CA SER A 331 -13.91 6.90 30.79
C SER A 331 -13.26 6.35 29.52
N CYS A 332 -12.44 5.32 29.66
CA CYS A 332 -11.62 4.78 28.56
C CYS A 332 -12.34 3.72 27.68
N ALA A 333 -13.59 3.34 27.96
CA ALA A 333 -14.23 2.17 27.31
C ALA A 333 -14.25 2.24 25.79
N GLU A 334 -14.61 3.37 25.20
CA GLU A 334 -14.67 3.53 23.75
C GLU A 334 -13.28 3.53 23.10
N LEU A 335 -12.30 4.22 23.72
CA LEU A 335 -10.92 4.23 23.25
C LEU A 335 -10.31 2.81 23.31
N LEU A 336 -10.56 2.06 24.39
CA LEU A 336 -10.12 0.67 24.51
C LEU A 336 -10.81 -0.26 23.50
N ALA A 337 -12.04 0.05 23.09
CA ALA A 337 -12.70 -0.68 22.00
C ALA A 337 -11.96 -0.50 20.67
N LEU A 338 -11.49 0.72 20.36
CA LEU A 338 -10.66 1.00 19.19
C LEU A 338 -9.30 0.26 19.28
N VAL A 339 -8.66 0.24 20.46
CA VAL A 339 -7.43 -0.56 20.67
C VAL A 339 -7.69 -2.03 20.36
N LYS A 340 -8.81 -2.58 20.86
CA LYS A 340 -9.15 -4.00 20.65
C LYS A 340 -9.33 -4.36 19.18
N GLU A 341 -9.86 -3.47 18.36
CA GLU A 341 -10.00 -3.70 16.92
C GLU A 341 -8.65 -3.90 16.22
N ASN A 342 -7.57 -3.31 16.74
CA ASN A 342 -6.21 -3.43 16.19
C ASN A 342 -5.52 -4.76 16.55
N LEU A 343 -6.09 -5.54 17.45
CA LEU A 343 -5.51 -6.81 17.89
C LEU A 343 -5.91 -8.00 17.00
N GLY A 344 -6.63 -7.74 15.90
CA GLY A 344 -7.03 -8.75 14.94
C GLY A 344 -5.86 -9.34 14.13
N PRO A 345 -6.07 -10.50 13.49
CA PRO A 345 -5.05 -11.10 12.64
C PRO A 345 -4.75 -10.22 11.42
N SER A 346 -3.46 -10.07 11.09
CA SER A 346 -3.02 -9.40 9.87
C SER A 346 -2.97 -10.40 8.71
N SER A 347 -3.39 -9.95 7.51
CA SER A 347 -3.33 -10.71 6.25
C SER A 347 -2.22 -10.21 5.32
N VAL A 348 -1.28 -9.44 5.82
CA VAL A 348 -0.16 -8.91 5.04
C VAL A 348 0.85 -10.01 4.74
N SER A 349 1.23 -10.15 3.47
CA SER A 349 2.37 -10.97 3.03
C SER A 349 3.67 -10.21 3.32
N TRP A 350 4.18 -10.39 4.55
CA TRP A 350 5.34 -9.64 5.05
C TRP A 350 6.61 -9.87 4.23
N GLY A 351 6.76 -11.04 3.63
CA GLY A 351 7.89 -11.29 2.74
C GLY A 351 7.87 -10.38 1.50
N MET A 352 6.70 -10.17 0.90
CA MET A 352 6.56 -9.20 -0.20
C MET A 352 6.79 -7.78 0.30
N ARG A 353 6.19 -7.39 1.44
CA ARG A 353 6.38 -6.05 2.01
C ARG A 353 7.85 -5.76 2.28
N TYR A 354 8.58 -6.68 2.90
CA TYR A 354 10.01 -6.50 3.17
C TYR A 354 10.85 -6.49 1.90
N SER A 355 10.50 -7.29 0.88
CA SER A 355 11.23 -7.27 -0.39
C SER A 355 11.14 -5.89 -1.06
N VAL A 356 9.93 -5.31 -1.14
CA VAL A 356 9.73 -3.96 -1.68
C VAL A 356 10.42 -2.91 -0.80
N TRP A 357 10.13 -2.92 0.52
CA TRP A 357 10.60 -1.87 1.42
C TRP A 357 12.12 -1.81 1.54
N CYS A 358 12.74 -2.98 1.68
CA CYS A 358 14.19 -3.06 1.80
C CYS A 358 14.93 -2.80 0.48
N ALA A 359 14.26 -2.96 -0.67
CA ALA A 359 14.82 -2.62 -1.97
C ALA A 359 14.59 -1.16 -2.37
N GLU A 360 13.41 -0.60 -2.08
CA GLU A 360 12.92 0.62 -2.72
C GLU A 360 12.75 1.82 -1.78
N GLU A 361 12.69 1.62 -0.45
CA GLU A 361 12.60 2.68 0.57
C GLU A 361 13.92 2.80 1.34
N MET A 362 14.27 1.77 2.11
CA MET A 362 15.41 1.77 3.02
C MET A 362 16.74 2.25 2.41
N PRO A 363 17.12 1.95 1.15
CA PRO A 363 18.38 2.44 0.56
C PRO A 363 18.42 3.96 0.37
N PHE A 364 17.27 4.62 0.32
CA PHE A 364 17.16 6.07 0.07
C PHE A 364 16.83 6.85 1.34
N GLU A 365 16.53 6.18 2.44
CA GLU A 365 16.17 6.77 3.71
C GLU A 365 17.37 7.11 4.58
N SER A 366 17.21 8.14 5.40
CA SER A 366 18.21 8.56 6.39
C SER A 366 17.82 8.07 7.79
N ALA A 367 18.60 7.18 8.36
CA ALA A 367 18.42 6.73 9.73
C ALA A 367 18.36 7.89 10.75
N GLY A 368 19.09 8.98 10.49
CA GLY A 368 19.04 10.19 11.31
C GLY A 368 17.69 10.91 11.23
N ARG A 369 17.08 11.00 10.05
CA ARG A 369 15.75 11.59 9.88
C ARG A 369 14.66 10.71 10.48
N ILE A 370 14.72 9.39 10.31
CA ILE A 370 13.81 8.45 10.97
C ILE A 370 13.91 8.61 12.49
N ALA A 371 15.13 8.59 13.06
CA ALA A 371 15.33 8.75 14.51
C ALA A 371 14.80 10.09 15.01
N ALA A 372 14.87 11.16 14.23
CA ALA A 372 14.33 12.47 14.59
C ALA A 372 12.79 12.46 14.70
N GLN A 373 12.09 11.63 13.90
CA GLN A 373 10.63 11.44 14.00
C GLN A 373 10.23 10.79 15.32
N LEU A 374 11.08 9.92 15.86
CA LEU A 374 10.84 9.20 17.12
C LEU A 374 11.13 10.03 18.38
N SER A 375 11.60 11.28 18.20
CA SER A 375 11.98 12.14 19.33
C SER A 375 10.75 12.59 20.14
N PRO A 376 10.83 12.60 21.50
CA PRO A 376 9.71 12.95 22.38
C PRO A 376 9.18 14.38 22.21
N GLY A 377 9.88 15.26 21.49
CA GLY A 377 9.52 16.67 21.28
C GLY A 377 8.23 16.89 20.48
N LEU A 378 7.69 15.87 19.82
CA LEU A 378 6.40 15.93 19.11
C LEU A 378 5.19 15.76 20.04
N GLY A 379 5.40 15.60 21.37
CA GLY A 379 4.34 15.59 22.39
C GLY A 379 3.53 14.29 22.48
N LEU A 380 3.81 13.29 21.65
CA LEU A 380 3.10 12.01 21.60
C LEU A 380 4.01 10.80 21.88
N GLY A 381 5.23 11.01 22.41
CA GLY A 381 6.12 9.94 22.89
C GLY A 381 6.46 8.87 21.85
N GLY A 382 7.33 9.20 20.86
CA GLY A 382 7.98 8.20 20.01
C GLY A 382 7.04 7.25 19.28
N ILE A 383 6.20 7.77 18.38
CA ILE A 383 5.38 6.95 17.48
C ILE A 383 6.31 6.33 16.47
N ASP A 384 6.46 5.01 16.53
CA ASP A 384 7.25 4.24 15.56
C ASP A 384 6.32 3.68 14.48
N GLU A 385 6.17 4.43 13.40
CA GLU A 385 5.41 4.01 12.20
C GLU A 385 6.33 3.37 11.13
N THR A 386 7.58 3.04 11.49
CA THR A 386 8.50 2.41 10.54
C THR A 386 8.02 1.03 10.10
N THR A 387 8.07 0.78 8.80
CA THR A 387 7.66 -0.52 8.24
C THR A 387 8.69 -1.59 8.52
N ALA A 388 9.97 -1.27 8.36
CA ALA A 388 11.09 -2.15 8.60
C ALA A 388 12.29 -1.38 9.15
N SER A 389 12.93 -1.92 10.19
CA SER A 389 14.18 -1.35 10.68
C SER A 389 15.35 -1.65 9.71
N PRO A 390 16.44 -0.87 9.76
CA PRO A 390 17.67 -1.18 9.01
C PRO A 390 18.20 -2.58 9.31
N GLU A 391 18.03 -3.08 10.55
CA GLU A 391 18.44 -4.43 10.97
C GLU A 391 17.60 -5.52 10.29
N VAL A 392 16.29 -5.32 10.17
CA VAL A 392 15.38 -6.21 9.44
C VAL A 392 15.79 -6.27 7.97
N CYS A 393 16.05 -5.14 7.33
CA CYS A 393 16.46 -5.11 5.93
C CYS A 393 17.84 -5.73 5.70
N ARG A 394 18.79 -5.51 6.60
CA ARG A 394 20.09 -6.24 6.56
C ARG A 394 19.92 -7.75 6.67
N ALA A 395 18.95 -8.21 7.45
CA ALA A 395 18.65 -9.65 7.59
C ALA A 395 17.90 -10.18 6.35
N TRP A 396 17.01 -9.38 5.75
CA TRP A 396 16.23 -9.76 4.57
C TRP A 396 17.10 -9.90 3.31
N LYS A 397 18.13 -9.07 3.14
CA LYS A 397 19.20 -9.17 2.11
C LYS A 397 18.69 -9.19 0.67
N VAL A 398 17.87 -8.25 0.28
CA VAL A 398 17.53 -7.99 -1.12
C VAL A 398 18.45 -6.91 -1.70
N ALA A 399 18.65 -6.95 -3.01
CA ALA A 399 19.39 -5.94 -3.71
C ALA A 399 18.67 -4.58 -3.69
N PRO A 400 19.37 -3.45 -3.49
CA PRO A 400 18.75 -2.13 -3.56
C PRO A 400 18.24 -1.85 -4.98
N ALA A 401 17.13 -1.16 -5.10
CA ALA A 401 16.59 -0.68 -6.35
C ALA A 401 17.53 0.38 -6.98
N GLN A 402 17.36 0.63 -8.28
CA GLN A 402 18.09 1.69 -8.96
C GLN A 402 17.60 3.08 -8.50
N ALA A 403 18.48 4.07 -8.54
CA ALA A 403 18.15 5.44 -8.09
C ALA A 403 16.91 6.03 -8.76
N VAL A 404 16.61 5.66 -10.01
CA VAL A 404 15.42 6.10 -10.73
C VAL A 404 14.11 5.71 -10.03
N GLU A 405 14.12 4.65 -9.22
CA GLU A 405 12.93 4.23 -8.47
C GLU A 405 12.59 5.18 -7.30
N ASN A 406 13.49 6.07 -6.94
CA ASN A 406 13.29 7.15 -5.96
C ASN A 406 13.24 8.55 -6.63
N GLU A 407 12.91 8.63 -7.91
CA GLU A 407 12.77 9.89 -8.64
C GLU A 407 11.30 10.17 -9.01
N PRO A 408 10.91 11.45 -9.14
CA PRO A 408 9.57 11.82 -9.61
C PRO A 408 9.25 11.21 -10.98
N VAL A 409 8.02 10.71 -11.13
CA VAL A 409 7.52 10.23 -12.42
C VAL A 409 7.00 11.40 -13.24
N LYS A 410 7.48 11.53 -14.48
CA LYS A 410 6.99 12.52 -15.45
C LYS A 410 6.09 11.84 -16.48
N SER A 411 4.87 12.33 -16.64
CA SER A 411 3.92 11.72 -17.57
C SER A 411 2.87 12.70 -18.07
N ASP A 412 2.58 12.66 -19.37
CA ASP A 412 1.49 13.41 -20.02
C ASP A 412 0.17 12.62 -20.05
N ILE A 413 0.15 11.41 -19.52
CA ILE A 413 -1.06 10.58 -19.47
C ILE A 413 -2.08 11.23 -18.52
N PRO A 414 -3.36 11.37 -18.95
CA PRO A 414 -4.41 11.91 -18.11
C PRO A 414 -4.45 11.18 -16.74
N THR A 415 -4.32 11.95 -15.67
CA THR A 415 -4.26 11.42 -14.31
C THR A 415 -5.25 12.13 -13.40
N LEU A 416 -5.99 11.38 -12.60
CA LEU A 416 -6.84 11.89 -11.53
C LEU A 416 -6.22 11.55 -10.19
N ILE A 417 -5.89 12.55 -9.40
CA ILE A 417 -5.31 12.43 -8.08
C ILE A 417 -6.40 12.74 -7.05
N LEU A 418 -6.65 11.79 -6.14
CA LEU A 418 -7.62 11.91 -5.06
C LEU A 418 -6.91 11.88 -3.71
N ALA A 419 -7.31 12.76 -2.81
CA ALA A 419 -6.77 12.83 -1.46
C ALA A 419 -7.87 13.05 -0.42
N GLY A 420 -7.72 12.45 0.75
CA GLY A 420 -8.59 12.68 1.90
C GLY A 420 -7.94 13.64 2.90
N GLU A 421 -8.71 14.59 3.44
CA GLU A 421 -8.25 15.61 4.39
C GLU A 421 -7.53 15.01 5.62
N PHE A 422 -8.05 13.89 6.14
CA PHE A 422 -7.57 13.25 7.37
C PHE A 422 -6.69 12.01 7.11
N ASP A 423 -6.20 11.83 5.89
CA ASP A 423 -5.35 10.70 5.55
C ASP A 423 -4.04 10.74 6.37
N PRO A 424 -3.79 9.77 7.27
CA PRO A 424 -2.60 9.76 8.10
C PRO A 424 -1.38 9.16 7.40
N ASP A 425 -1.56 8.41 6.29
CA ASP A 425 -0.49 7.74 5.56
C ASP A 425 0.03 8.58 4.40
N THR A 426 -0.91 9.00 3.55
CA THR A 426 -0.63 9.66 2.27
C THR A 426 -1.29 11.04 2.25
N PRO A 427 -0.63 12.03 2.86
CA PRO A 427 -1.22 13.35 3.07
C PRO A 427 -1.56 14.06 1.75
N PRO A 428 -2.57 14.97 1.75
CA PRO A 428 -2.98 15.72 0.57
C PRO A 428 -1.84 16.42 -0.17
N ASP A 429 -0.80 16.85 0.54
CA ASP A 429 0.33 17.57 -0.06
C ASP A 429 1.12 16.73 -1.06
N TRP A 430 1.20 15.43 -0.86
CA TRP A 430 1.85 14.54 -1.84
C TRP A 430 1.11 14.49 -3.17
N GLY A 431 -0.22 14.52 -3.12
CA GLY A 431 -1.03 14.62 -4.35
C GLY A 431 -0.83 15.94 -5.08
N ARG A 432 -0.67 17.05 -4.35
CA ARG A 432 -0.40 18.36 -4.93
C ARG A 432 1.00 18.44 -5.56
N GLN A 433 2.00 17.79 -4.93
CA GLN A 433 3.36 17.74 -5.43
C GLN A 433 3.44 17.08 -6.82
N LEU A 434 2.66 16.04 -7.10
CA LEU A 434 2.67 15.38 -8.41
C LEU A 434 2.25 16.29 -9.56
N LEU A 435 1.50 17.36 -9.31
CA LEU A 435 1.09 18.31 -10.36
C LEU A 435 2.30 18.99 -11.02
N GLU A 436 3.45 19.05 -10.35
CA GLU A 436 4.68 19.64 -10.89
C GLU A 436 5.30 18.76 -11.99
N SER A 437 5.10 17.44 -11.92
CA SER A 437 5.69 16.46 -12.86
C SER A 437 4.68 15.87 -13.84
N MET A 438 3.37 16.12 -13.64
CA MET A 438 2.26 15.54 -14.41
C MET A 438 1.30 16.62 -14.91
N PRO A 439 1.60 17.31 -16.03
CA PRO A 439 0.87 18.49 -16.48
C PRO A 439 -0.60 18.23 -16.83
N ASN A 440 -0.97 16.99 -17.17
CA ASN A 440 -2.35 16.58 -17.45
C ASN A 440 -3.05 15.96 -16.24
N ALA A 441 -2.45 16.08 -15.03
CA ALA A 441 -3.07 15.62 -13.81
C ALA A 441 -4.10 16.62 -13.27
N ARG A 442 -5.14 16.08 -12.63
CA ARG A 442 -6.17 16.83 -11.91
C ARG A 442 -6.23 16.35 -10.49
N TYR A 443 -6.28 17.28 -9.57
CA TYR A 443 -6.31 17.02 -8.14
C TYR A 443 -7.68 17.32 -7.55
N VAL A 444 -8.20 16.39 -6.75
CA VAL A 444 -9.45 16.56 -6.01
C VAL A 444 -9.24 16.13 -4.57
N GLU A 445 -9.48 17.06 -3.64
CA GLU A 445 -9.44 16.79 -2.21
C GLU A 445 -10.84 16.62 -1.64
N PHE A 446 -11.01 15.61 -0.81
CA PHE A 446 -12.28 15.28 -0.16
C PHE A 446 -12.23 15.66 1.33
N ARG A 447 -12.92 16.76 1.67
CA ARG A 447 -13.10 17.17 3.06
C ARG A 447 -13.85 16.12 3.87
N GLY A 448 -13.50 15.97 5.12
CA GLY A 448 -14.14 14.99 6.01
C GLY A 448 -13.88 13.53 5.61
N ARG A 449 -12.95 13.28 4.69
CA ARG A 449 -12.56 11.95 4.23
C ARG A 449 -11.12 11.66 4.60
N SER A 450 -10.76 10.40 4.47
CA SER A 450 -9.43 9.90 4.74
C SER A 450 -8.97 8.98 3.60
N HIS A 451 -8.15 7.99 3.92
CA HIS A 451 -7.53 7.05 2.99
C HIS A 451 -8.58 6.36 2.09
N GLY A 452 -8.39 6.38 0.76
CA GLY A 452 -9.30 5.74 -0.20
C GLY A 452 -10.58 6.54 -0.48
N ALA A 453 -10.50 7.85 -0.66
CA ALA A 453 -11.65 8.74 -0.87
C ALA A 453 -12.44 8.45 -2.16
N GLY A 454 -11.83 7.83 -3.16
CA GLY A 454 -12.44 7.51 -4.45
C GLY A 454 -13.57 6.48 -4.41
N PHE A 455 -13.65 5.68 -3.35
CA PHE A 455 -14.73 4.71 -3.14
C PHE A 455 -15.95 5.27 -2.39
N THR A 456 -15.94 6.55 -2.03
CA THR A 456 -17.12 7.24 -1.51
C THR A 456 -18.11 7.55 -2.64
N ALA A 457 -19.38 7.82 -2.33
CA ALA A 457 -20.38 8.14 -3.37
C ALA A 457 -19.93 9.29 -4.29
N CYS A 458 -19.41 10.37 -3.71
CA CYS A 458 -18.86 11.49 -4.47
C CYS A 458 -17.57 11.11 -5.22
N GLY A 459 -16.67 10.33 -4.61
CA GLY A 459 -15.46 9.82 -5.26
C GLY A 459 -15.79 8.98 -6.48
N VAL A 460 -16.76 8.07 -6.36
CA VAL A 460 -17.25 7.24 -7.48
C VAL A 460 -17.79 8.10 -8.64
N GLU A 461 -18.55 9.15 -8.34
CA GLU A 461 -19.08 10.07 -9.36
C GLU A 461 -17.93 10.75 -10.13
N VAL A 462 -16.95 11.29 -9.41
CA VAL A 462 -15.79 11.98 -9.98
C VAL A 462 -14.93 11.00 -10.80
N VAL A 463 -14.62 9.82 -10.25
CA VAL A 463 -13.81 8.80 -10.95
C VAL A 463 -14.52 8.27 -12.19
N SER A 464 -15.82 7.98 -12.11
CA SER A 464 -16.57 7.49 -13.26
C SER A 464 -16.64 8.51 -14.39
N ALA A 465 -16.80 9.80 -14.07
CA ALA A 465 -16.76 10.87 -15.07
C ALA A 465 -15.37 10.97 -15.72
N PHE A 466 -14.30 10.91 -14.92
CA PHE A 466 -12.93 10.91 -15.42
C PHE A 466 -12.64 9.71 -16.34
N LEU A 467 -13.03 8.50 -15.93
CA LEU A 467 -12.82 7.30 -16.73
C LEU A 467 -13.59 7.32 -18.07
N ARG A 468 -14.78 7.97 -18.11
CA ARG A 468 -15.51 8.16 -19.37
C ARG A 468 -14.74 9.07 -20.32
N GLU A 469 -14.39 10.26 -19.85
CA GLU A 469 -13.74 11.29 -20.67
C GLU A 469 -12.72 12.06 -19.81
N PRO A 470 -11.44 11.63 -19.80
CA PRO A 470 -10.40 12.24 -18.96
C PRO A 470 -10.15 13.72 -19.24
N GLY A 471 -10.50 14.22 -20.45
CA GLY A 471 -10.37 15.62 -20.86
C GLY A 471 -11.49 16.54 -20.38
N SER A 472 -12.67 15.98 -20.02
CA SER A 472 -13.87 16.76 -19.69
C SER A 472 -13.86 17.31 -18.26
N PRO A 473 -14.58 18.41 -17.96
CA PRO A 473 -14.73 18.89 -16.59
C PRO A 473 -15.23 17.81 -15.64
N LEU A 474 -14.70 17.78 -14.42
CA LEU A 474 -15.10 16.83 -13.38
C LEU A 474 -16.31 17.36 -12.60
N PRO A 475 -17.25 16.49 -12.20
CA PRO A 475 -18.41 16.87 -11.37
C PRO A 475 -17.99 17.01 -9.90
N VAL A 476 -17.22 18.06 -9.60
CA VAL A 476 -16.67 18.30 -8.26
C VAL A 476 -17.65 19.01 -7.31
N GLU A 477 -18.86 19.34 -7.75
CA GLU A 477 -19.87 20.00 -6.92
C GLU A 477 -20.24 19.19 -5.69
N CYS A 478 -20.14 17.85 -5.77
CA CYS A 478 -20.37 16.98 -4.63
C CYS A 478 -19.31 17.19 -3.54
N THR A 479 -18.06 17.52 -3.89
CA THR A 479 -17.01 17.81 -2.90
C THR A 479 -17.29 19.10 -2.14
N LEU A 480 -17.88 20.10 -2.81
CA LEU A 480 -18.26 21.39 -2.21
C LEU A 480 -19.42 21.24 -1.21
N LYS A 481 -20.27 20.22 -1.39
CA LYS A 481 -21.39 19.90 -0.49
C LYS A 481 -20.94 19.16 0.77
N ILE A 482 -19.76 18.58 0.76
CA ILE A 482 -19.17 17.88 1.93
C ILE A 482 -18.66 18.98 2.88
N ARG A 483 -19.38 19.18 4.00
CA ARG A 483 -19.06 20.22 5.00
C ARG A 483 -17.83 19.89 5.87
N GLY A 484 -17.02 18.89 5.49
CA GLY A 484 -15.96 18.33 6.34
C GLY A 484 -16.52 17.30 7.34
N ALA A 485 -15.75 17.00 8.38
CA ALA A 485 -16.23 16.16 9.48
C ALA A 485 -17.22 16.96 10.32
N ASP A 486 -18.42 16.39 10.58
CA ASP A 486 -19.43 17.05 11.45
C ASP A 486 -19.06 16.84 12.94
N PHE A 487 -18.09 17.62 13.40
CA PHE A 487 -17.64 17.56 14.79
C PHE A 487 -18.72 18.00 15.79
N GLY A 488 -19.68 18.87 15.39
CA GLY A 488 -20.79 19.29 16.23
C GLY A 488 -21.75 18.14 16.56
N SER A 489 -21.87 17.11 15.70
CA SER A 489 -22.67 15.93 15.99
C SER A 489 -22.14 15.12 17.18
N SER A 490 -20.84 15.09 17.39
CA SER A 490 -20.20 14.40 18.52
C SER A 490 -20.55 15.06 19.88
N ALA A 491 -20.67 16.38 19.90
CA ALA A 491 -21.08 17.12 21.09
C ALA A 491 -22.54 16.86 21.50
N ARG A 492 -23.43 16.63 20.51
CA ARG A 492 -24.86 16.32 20.74
C ARG A 492 -25.08 14.93 21.32
N GLY A 493 -24.24 13.95 20.97
CA GLY A 493 -24.30 12.58 21.50
C GLY A 493 -23.95 12.45 22.97
N ALA A 494 -23.22 13.40 23.55
CA ALA A 494 -22.83 13.40 24.96
C ALA A 494 -23.95 13.86 25.93
N LYS A 495 -25.10 14.32 25.38
CA LYS A 495 -26.24 14.81 26.17
C LYS A 495 -27.42 13.85 26.29
N ARG A 496 -27.25 12.58 25.87
CA ARG A 496 -28.31 11.55 25.99
C ARG A 496 -27.94 10.44 26.94
#